data_b815c806319893319e14201519a8d495
#
_entry.id   b815c806319893319e14201519a8d495
#
_cell.length_a   1.000
_cell.length_b   1.000
_cell.length_c   1.000
_cell.angle_alpha   90.00
_cell.angle_beta   90.00
_cell.angle_gamma   90.00
#
_symmetry.space_group_name_H-M   'P 1'
#
loop_
_entity.id
_entity.type
_entity.pdbx_description
1 polymer ?
#
loop_
_entity_poly.entity_id
_entity_poly.type
_entity_poly.pdbx_seq_one_letter_code
_entity_poly.pdbx_strand_id
1 'polypeptide(L)'
;MAFASHLGPWLLGTVKNTTGTTAGTIRNMGASVVSQTANLTFTNFESSLTGATSFVLPAGALINHITIVTTTVFSSATTLKFDIGGTDFTTTGTITSVGGVNINANATTPGGWLNVGSNDVIINYTATKASTLTTGAATITIMYTVRGSNGAANPSQV
;
A
#
# COMPACT_ATOMS: atom_id res chain seq x y z
N MET A 1 16.05 36.60 16.98
CA MET A 1 15.49 36.21 15.66
C MET A 1 15.48 34.71 15.60
N ALA A 2 14.32 34.08 15.74
CA ALA A 2 14.19 32.64 15.57
C ALA A 2 14.27 32.36 14.07
N PHE A 3 15.33 31.75 13.62
CA PHE A 3 15.35 31.16 12.29
C PHE A 3 14.44 29.95 12.31
N ALA A 4 13.18 30.16 12.01
CA ALA A 4 12.32 29.04 11.73
C ALA A 4 12.97 28.27 10.59
N SER A 5 13.41 27.06 10.89
CA SER A 5 13.90 26.15 9.88
C SER A 5 12.76 25.88 8.92
N HIS A 6 12.68 26.64 7.87
CA HIS A 6 11.67 26.47 6.82
C HIS A 6 11.81 25.13 6.11
N LEU A 7 12.97 24.48 6.26
CA LEU A 7 13.23 23.18 5.67
C LEU A 7 12.46 22.04 6.35
N GLY A 8 12.24 22.11 7.67
CA GLY A 8 11.53 21.06 8.38
C GLY A 8 10.08 20.86 7.91
N PRO A 9 9.24 21.88 7.92
CA PRO A 9 7.88 21.80 7.38
C PRO A 9 7.83 21.44 5.90
N TRP A 10 8.75 21.95 5.12
CA TRP A 10 8.82 21.66 3.68
C TRP A 10 9.25 20.22 3.39
N LEU A 11 10.25 19.75 4.12
CA LEU A 11 10.76 18.38 3.95
C LEU A 11 9.75 17.33 4.41
N LEU A 12 8.95 17.65 5.42
CA LEU A 12 7.92 16.76 5.97
C LEU A 12 6.56 16.94 5.29
N GLY A 13 6.46 17.84 4.29
CA GLY A 13 5.19 18.13 3.64
C GLY A 13 4.18 18.80 4.56
N THR A 14 4.61 19.31 5.71
CA THR A 14 3.73 20.01 6.64
C THR A 14 3.46 21.42 6.14
N VAL A 15 2.23 21.84 6.24
CA VAL A 15 1.80 23.15 5.79
C VAL A 15 2.36 24.23 6.71
N LYS A 16 3.07 25.15 6.14
CA LYS A 16 3.23 26.43 6.78
C LYS A 16 1.87 27.13 6.72
N ASN A 17 1.22 27.32 7.85
CA ASN A 17 0.07 28.18 7.93
C ASN A 17 0.51 29.61 7.64
N THR A 18 0.47 29.99 6.38
CA THR A 18 0.58 31.38 5.98
C THR A 18 -0.81 31.98 6.16
N THR A 19 -1.04 32.56 7.31
CA THR A 19 -2.25 33.28 7.60
C THR A 19 -2.74 34.07 6.40
N GLY A 20 -3.88 33.65 5.87
CA GLY A 20 -4.82 34.53 5.18
C GLY A 20 -4.44 35.14 3.83
N THR A 21 -3.26 34.94 3.30
CA THR A 21 -2.86 35.67 2.09
C THR A 21 -3.29 35.03 0.79
N THR A 22 -3.80 33.82 0.80
CA THR A 22 -4.28 33.15 -0.42
C THR A 22 -5.52 32.32 -0.10
N ALA A 23 -6.66 32.99 -0.06
CA ALA A 23 -7.94 32.29 0.00
C ALA A 23 -8.07 31.36 -1.20
N GLY A 24 -8.46 30.08 -0.95
CA GLY A 24 -8.68 29.11 -2.01
C GLY A 24 -7.43 28.39 -2.55
N THR A 25 -6.26 28.64 -2.01
CA THR A 25 -5.06 27.88 -2.41
C THR A 25 -5.10 26.49 -1.78
N ILE A 26 -5.04 25.46 -2.62
CA ILE A 26 -4.83 24.09 -2.16
C ILE A 26 -3.46 24.04 -1.50
N ARG A 27 -3.43 23.72 -0.21
CA ARG A 27 -2.20 23.59 0.56
C ARG A 27 -1.83 22.13 0.63
N ASN A 28 -0.56 21.85 0.49
CA ASN A 28 -0.07 20.52 0.82
C ASN A 28 -0.17 20.31 2.33
N MET A 29 -1.10 19.49 2.75
CA MET A 29 -1.45 19.23 4.15
C MET A 29 -0.59 18.11 4.76
N GLY A 30 0.63 17.95 4.30
CA GLY A 30 1.53 16.95 4.84
C GLY A 30 1.25 15.52 4.40
N ALA A 31 0.51 15.34 3.31
CA ALA A 31 0.36 14.02 2.70
C ALA A 31 1.70 13.59 2.09
N SER A 32 2.19 12.43 2.49
CA SER A 32 3.42 11.84 1.97
C SER A 32 3.10 10.53 1.27
N VAL A 33 3.72 10.31 0.12
CA VAL A 33 3.69 9.00 -0.54
C VAL A 33 4.83 8.16 0.03
N VAL A 34 4.48 6.99 0.50
CA VAL A 34 5.40 6.03 1.11
C VAL A 34 5.35 4.74 0.32
N SER A 35 6.47 4.03 0.26
CA SER A 35 6.57 2.71 -0.36
C SER A 35 7.10 1.72 0.65
N GLN A 36 6.49 0.53 0.69
CA GLN A 36 6.98 -0.63 1.42
C GLN A 36 7.16 -1.80 0.46
N THR A 37 8.15 -2.63 0.72
CA THR A 37 8.48 -3.78 -0.12
C THR A 37 8.60 -5.04 0.73
N ALA A 38 8.06 -6.15 0.25
CA ALA A 38 8.15 -7.47 0.86
C ALA A 38 8.50 -8.52 -0.19
N ASN A 39 9.26 -9.52 0.22
CA ASN A 39 9.60 -10.65 -0.63
C ASN A 39 8.78 -11.86 -0.24
N LEU A 40 8.24 -12.55 -1.24
CA LEU A 40 7.57 -13.83 -1.10
C LEU A 40 8.34 -14.88 -1.92
N THR A 41 8.47 -16.06 -1.33
CA THR A 41 9.06 -17.22 -1.98
C THR A 41 8.05 -18.36 -2.03
N PHE A 42 8.31 -19.39 -2.82
CA PHE A 42 7.45 -20.57 -2.89
C PHE A 42 7.25 -21.21 -1.51
N THR A 43 8.24 -21.14 -0.61
CA THR A 43 8.14 -21.71 0.74
C THR A 43 7.05 -21.05 1.59
N ASN A 44 6.78 -19.77 1.38
CA ASN A 44 5.66 -19.08 2.05
C ASN A 44 4.32 -19.73 1.66
N PHE A 45 4.13 -20.02 0.36
CA PHE A 45 2.90 -20.63 -0.15
C PHE A 45 2.78 -22.13 0.14
N GLU A 46 3.89 -22.83 0.34
CA GLU A 46 3.88 -24.22 0.79
C GLU A 46 3.52 -24.33 2.27
N SER A 47 3.94 -23.36 3.08
CA SER A 47 3.60 -23.32 4.50
C SER A 47 2.15 -22.92 4.74
N SER A 48 1.66 -21.90 4.01
CA SER A 48 0.28 -21.45 4.09
C SER A 48 -0.11 -20.69 2.83
N LEU A 49 -1.32 -20.93 2.34
CA LEU A 49 -1.91 -20.18 1.24
C LEU A 49 -2.43 -18.79 1.67
N THR A 50 -2.55 -18.57 2.97
CA THR A 50 -2.94 -17.28 3.54
C THR A 50 -1.93 -16.87 4.59
N GLY A 51 -1.62 -15.58 4.64
CA GLY A 51 -0.67 -15.08 5.63
C GLY A 51 -0.64 -13.57 5.69
N ALA A 52 -0.06 -13.06 6.77
CA ALA A 52 0.25 -11.65 6.88
C ALA A 52 1.47 -11.32 6.02
N THR A 53 1.40 -10.20 5.32
CA THR A 53 2.59 -9.56 4.77
C THR A 53 3.31 -8.81 5.89
N SER A 54 4.50 -8.27 5.60
CA SER A 54 5.17 -7.34 6.51
C SER A 54 4.63 -5.90 6.42
N PHE A 55 3.63 -5.65 5.58
CA PHE A 55 3.09 -4.31 5.37
C PHE A 55 2.16 -3.93 6.50
N VAL A 56 2.50 -2.84 7.17
CA VAL A 56 1.62 -2.17 8.12
C VAL A 56 1.30 -0.79 7.56
N LEU A 57 0.04 -0.56 7.27
CA LEU A 57 -0.44 0.73 6.78
C LEU A 57 -1.06 1.52 7.93
N PRO A 58 -0.70 2.80 8.09
CA PRO A 58 -1.28 3.63 9.14
C PRO A 58 -2.76 3.92 8.87
N ALA A 59 -3.48 4.20 9.94
CA ALA A 59 -4.87 4.60 9.89
C ALA A 59 -5.11 5.70 8.85
N GLY A 60 -6.17 5.57 8.09
CA GLY A 60 -6.55 6.53 7.07
C GLY A 60 -5.66 6.55 5.81
N ALA A 61 -4.67 5.68 5.70
CA ALA A 61 -3.84 5.60 4.50
C ALA A 61 -4.68 5.34 3.24
N LEU A 62 -4.26 5.90 2.14
CA LEU A 62 -4.83 5.70 0.81
C LEU A 62 -3.86 4.89 -0.03
N ILE A 63 -4.24 3.70 -0.45
CA ILE A 63 -3.39 2.87 -1.31
C ILE A 63 -3.40 3.46 -2.73
N ASN A 64 -2.21 3.75 -3.26
CA ASN A 64 -2.06 4.30 -4.59
C ASN A 64 -1.79 3.21 -5.63
N HIS A 65 -0.95 2.23 -5.25
CA HIS A 65 -0.49 1.23 -6.19
C HIS A 65 0.05 0.00 -5.48
N ILE A 66 -0.20 -1.18 -6.04
CA ILE A 66 0.40 -2.43 -5.62
C ILE A 66 0.96 -3.11 -6.87
N THR A 67 2.26 -3.42 -6.82
CA THR A 67 2.96 -4.15 -7.89
C THR A 67 3.55 -5.42 -7.33
N ILE A 68 3.45 -6.50 -8.08
CA ILE A 68 4.16 -7.75 -7.82
C ILE A 68 5.16 -7.96 -8.95
N VAL A 69 6.42 -8.10 -8.63
CA VAL A 69 7.48 -8.42 -9.59
C VAL A 69 7.94 -9.85 -9.33
N THR A 70 7.60 -10.77 -10.22
CA THR A 70 8.08 -12.15 -10.18
C THR A 70 9.53 -12.17 -10.67
N THR A 71 10.45 -12.54 -9.80
CA THR A 71 11.89 -12.64 -10.11
C THR A 71 12.31 -14.05 -10.46
N THR A 72 11.64 -15.04 -9.90
CA THR A 72 11.79 -16.46 -10.24
C THR A 72 10.41 -17.04 -10.48
N VAL A 73 10.24 -17.71 -11.61
CA VAL A 73 8.95 -18.32 -11.99
C VAL A 73 8.49 -19.32 -10.93
N PHE A 74 7.26 -19.24 -10.52
CA PHE A 74 6.63 -20.26 -9.70
C PHE A 74 6.37 -21.51 -10.54
N SER A 75 6.77 -22.66 -10.03
CA SER A 75 6.74 -23.95 -10.77
C SER A 75 5.34 -24.46 -11.07
N SER A 76 4.32 -23.82 -10.55
CA SER A 76 2.92 -24.12 -10.82
C SER A 76 2.13 -22.82 -10.99
N ALA A 77 0.97 -22.91 -11.65
CA ALA A 77 0.06 -21.76 -11.79
C ALA A 77 -0.28 -21.23 -10.39
N THR A 78 0.13 -20.00 -10.16
CA THR A 78 -0.02 -19.33 -8.86
C THR A 78 -0.63 -17.96 -9.06
N THR A 79 -1.60 -17.65 -8.24
CA THR A 79 -2.24 -16.33 -8.18
C THR A 79 -2.19 -15.77 -6.77
N LEU A 80 -2.26 -14.46 -6.66
CA LEU A 80 -2.16 -13.74 -5.40
C LEU A 80 -3.21 -12.62 -5.36
N LYS A 81 -3.85 -12.44 -4.22
CA LYS A 81 -4.70 -11.30 -3.89
C LYS A 81 -4.41 -10.84 -2.47
N PHE A 82 -4.84 -9.65 -2.12
CA PHE A 82 -4.64 -9.06 -0.80
C PHE A 82 -5.96 -8.74 -0.13
N ASP A 83 -5.96 -8.88 1.19
CA ASP A 83 -7.10 -8.57 2.04
C ASP A 83 -6.71 -7.75 3.26
N ILE A 84 -7.71 -7.09 3.85
CA ILE A 84 -7.65 -6.42 5.15
C ILE A 84 -8.75 -7.03 6.01
N GLY A 85 -8.34 -7.67 7.10
CA GLY A 85 -9.29 -8.28 8.03
C GLY A 85 -10.20 -9.34 7.39
N GLY A 86 -9.71 -10.06 6.38
CA GLY A 86 -10.46 -11.08 5.65
C GLY A 86 -11.35 -10.55 4.52
N THR A 87 -11.33 -9.24 4.27
CA THR A 87 -12.06 -8.65 3.14
C THR A 87 -11.09 -8.35 2.00
N ASP A 88 -11.28 -9.05 0.88
CA ASP A 88 -10.51 -8.84 -0.34
C ASP A 88 -10.74 -7.43 -0.89
N PHE A 89 -9.69 -6.64 -0.96
CA PHE A 89 -9.77 -5.29 -1.52
C PHE A 89 -9.08 -5.16 -2.89
N THR A 90 -8.44 -6.24 -3.36
CA THR A 90 -7.74 -6.26 -4.64
C THR A 90 -8.32 -7.28 -5.61
N THR A 91 -8.03 -7.08 -6.89
CA THR A 91 -8.17 -8.12 -7.89
C THR A 91 -7.08 -9.18 -7.70
N THR A 92 -7.27 -10.33 -8.34
CA THR A 92 -6.27 -11.40 -8.35
C THR A 92 -5.17 -11.10 -9.36
N GLY A 93 -3.91 -11.20 -8.94
CA GLY A 93 -2.74 -11.12 -9.81
C GLY A 93 -2.16 -12.49 -10.09
N THR A 94 -1.80 -12.76 -11.35
CA THR A 94 -1.12 -14.00 -11.77
C THR A 94 0.38 -13.80 -11.73
N ILE A 95 1.11 -14.69 -11.08
CA ILE A 95 2.56 -14.60 -10.86
C ILE A 95 3.33 -15.77 -11.48
N THR A 96 2.84 -16.30 -12.58
CA THR A 96 3.41 -17.46 -13.28
C THR A 96 4.51 -17.13 -14.28
N SER A 97 4.78 -15.87 -14.53
CA SER A 97 5.80 -15.41 -15.47
C SER A 97 6.72 -14.39 -14.81
N VAL A 98 7.99 -14.37 -15.19
CA VAL A 98 8.91 -13.29 -14.79
C VAL A 98 8.37 -11.97 -15.32
N GLY A 99 8.39 -10.95 -14.47
CA GLY A 99 7.92 -9.62 -14.82
C GLY A 99 7.00 -9.01 -13.78
N GLY A 100 6.57 -7.80 -14.04
CA GLY A 100 5.71 -7.02 -13.16
C GLY A 100 4.23 -7.18 -13.48
N VAL A 101 3.42 -7.36 -12.45
CA VAL A 101 1.95 -7.35 -12.52
C VAL A 101 1.43 -6.27 -11.59
N ASN A 102 0.61 -5.38 -12.13
CA ASN A 102 -0.09 -4.40 -11.33
C ASN A 102 -1.39 -5.01 -10.79
N ILE A 103 -1.60 -4.86 -9.50
CA ILE A 103 -2.82 -5.29 -8.85
C ILE A 103 -3.77 -4.10 -8.78
N ASN A 104 -5.01 -4.31 -9.19
CA ASN A 104 -6.03 -3.28 -9.18
C ASN A 104 -6.98 -3.44 -7.98
N ALA A 105 -7.73 -2.37 -7.69
CA ALA A 105 -8.79 -2.42 -6.70
C ALA A 105 -9.86 -3.43 -7.11
N ASN A 106 -10.42 -4.13 -6.12
CA ASN A 106 -11.62 -4.93 -6.33
C ASN A 106 -12.82 -3.99 -6.54
N ALA A 107 -13.49 -4.11 -7.67
CA ALA A 107 -14.64 -3.24 -8.00
C ALA A 107 -15.80 -3.37 -7.02
N THR A 108 -15.94 -4.54 -6.39
CA THR A 108 -17.05 -4.81 -5.44
C THR A 108 -16.70 -4.37 -4.02
N THR A 109 -15.43 -4.48 -3.62
CA THR A 109 -14.96 -4.17 -2.27
C THR A 109 -13.72 -3.27 -2.29
N PRO A 110 -13.80 -2.04 -2.85
CA PRO A 110 -12.65 -1.16 -2.98
C PRO A 110 -12.27 -0.46 -1.66
N GLY A 111 -12.98 -0.72 -0.57
CA GLY A 111 -12.88 0.04 0.68
C GLY A 111 -11.45 0.20 1.19
N GLY A 112 -10.67 -0.89 1.26
CA GLY A 112 -9.28 -0.84 1.69
C GLY A 112 -8.37 -0.01 0.76
N TRP A 113 -8.71 0.10 -0.51
CA TRP A 113 -7.99 0.92 -1.47
C TRP A 113 -8.24 2.42 -1.27
N LEU A 114 -9.48 2.78 -0.93
CA LEU A 114 -9.88 4.16 -0.71
C LEU A 114 -9.49 4.67 0.67
N ASN A 115 -9.56 3.80 1.68
CA ASN A 115 -9.22 4.13 3.06
C ASN A 115 -9.03 2.83 3.83
N VAL A 116 -7.86 2.63 4.41
CA VAL A 116 -7.57 1.42 5.19
C VAL A 116 -8.34 1.34 6.52
N GLY A 117 -9.00 2.41 6.93
CA GLY A 117 -9.79 2.46 8.17
C GLY A 117 -9.23 3.39 9.23
N SER A 118 -9.81 3.34 10.42
CA SER A 118 -9.46 4.22 11.56
C SER A 118 -8.31 3.71 12.42
N ASN A 119 -7.82 2.51 12.17
CA ASN A 119 -6.68 1.90 12.86
C ASN A 119 -5.59 1.50 11.87
N ASP A 120 -4.39 1.30 12.37
CA ASP A 120 -3.32 0.70 11.61
C ASP A 120 -3.72 -0.73 11.22
N VAL A 121 -3.44 -1.11 9.99
CA VAL A 121 -3.83 -2.42 9.46
C VAL A 121 -2.64 -3.18 8.91
N ILE A 122 -2.67 -4.49 9.08
CA ILE A 122 -1.76 -5.41 8.40
C ILE A 122 -2.43 -5.86 7.11
N ILE A 123 -1.70 -5.81 6.02
CA ILE A 123 -2.14 -6.37 4.75
C ILE A 123 -1.85 -7.87 4.76
N ASN A 124 -2.88 -8.68 4.53
CA ASN A 124 -2.75 -10.11 4.36
C ASN A 124 -2.74 -10.48 2.88
N TYR A 125 -2.24 -11.66 2.59
CA TYR A 125 -2.32 -12.25 1.25
C TYR A 125 -3.10 -13.55 1.26
N THR A 126 -3.76 -13.84 0.16
CA THR A 126 -4.31 -15.16 -0.16
C THR A 126 -3.75 -15.59 -1.51
N ALA A 127 -3.06 -16.72 -1.51
CA ALA A 127 -2.51 -17.34 -2.71
C ALA A 127 -3.39 -18.52 -3.15
N THR A 128 -3.43 -18.79 -4.43
CA THR A 128 -3.98 -20.02 -4.99
C THR A 128 -2.93 -20.63 -5.89
N LYS A 129 -2.70 -21.93 -5.73
CA LYS A 129 -1.75 -22.70 -6.55
C LYS A 129 -2.41 -23.96 -7.09
N ALA A 130 -2.02 -24.38 -8.29
CA ALA A 130 -2.57 -25.58 -8.92
C ALA A 130 -1.94 -26.88 -8.39
N SER A 131 -0.68 -26.83 -7.96
CA SER A 131 0.06 -27.97 -7.41
C SER A 131 1.17 -27.53 -6.47
N THR A 132 1.89 -28.49 -5.88
CA THR A 132 3.07 -28.22 -5.05
C THR A 132 4.10 -27.39 -5.78
N LEU A 133 4.63 -26.39 -5.10
CA LEU A 133 5.66 -25.49 -5.62
C LEU A 133 7.05 -25.96 -5.19
N THR A 134 7.99 -25.94 -6.11
CA THR A 134 9.40 -26.24 -5.85
C THR A 134 10.32 -25.06 -6.10
N THR A 135 9.84 -24.07 -6.85
CA THR A 135 10.54 -22.82 -7.14
C THR A 135 9.55 -21.67 -7.16
N GLY A 136 10.06 -20.46 -7.00
CA GLY A 136 9.29 -19.23 -7.14
C GLY A 136 9.75 -18.17 -6.16
N ALA A 137 9.86 -16.95 -6.67
CA ALA A 137 10.12 -15.77 -5.87
C ALA A 137 9.49 -14.54 -6.50
N ALA A 138 8.92 -13.69 -5.68
CA ALA A 138 8.32 -12.43 -6.09
C ALA A 138 8.58 -11.34 -5.05
N THR A 139 8.71 -10.12 -5.52
CA THR A 139 8.77 -8.92 -4.69
C THR A 139 7.46 -8.17 -4.84
N ILE A 140 6.83 -7.87 -3.72
CA ILE A 140 5.63 -7.05 -3.66
C ILE A 140 6.03 -5.65 -3.21
N THR A 141 5.54 -4.65 -3.91
CA THR A 141 5.67 -3.25 -3.53
C THR A 141 4.30 -2.63 -3.38
N ILE A 142 4.04 -2.02 -2.23
CA ILE A 142 2.84 -1.23 -2.00
C ILE A 142 3.23 0.24 -1.85
N MET A 143 2.56 1.10 -2.60
CA MET A 143 2.66 2.55 -2.48
C MET A 143 1.36 3.11 -1.93
N TYR A 144 1.46 3.96 -0.94
CA TYR A 144 0.30 4.56 -0.30
C TYR A 144 0.60 5.99 0.15
N THR A 145 -0.44 6.78 0.27
CA THR A 145 -0.38 8.13 0.80
C THR A 145 -0.74 8.11 2.27
N VAL A 146 0.17 8.58 3.11
CA VAL A 146 -0.12 8.86 4.52
C VAL A 146 -0.82 10.21 4.59
N ARG A 147 -1.96 10.23 5.24
CA ARG A 147 -2.73 11.45 5.43
C ARG A 147 -2.16 12.30 6.56
N GLY A 148 -2.54 13.58 6.59
CA GLY A 148 -2.03 14.53 7.58
C GLY A 148 -2.24 14.08 9.02
N SER A 149 -1.45 14.63 9.92
CA SER A 149 -1.37 14.28 11.33
C SER A 149 -2.69 14.38 12.12
N ASN A 150 -3.71 15.00 11.55
CA ASN A 150 -5.05 15.09 12.15
C ASN A 150 -5.97 13.91 11.78
N GLY A 151 -5.48 12.90 11.04
CA GLY A 151 -6.27 11.76 10.59
C GLY A 151 -7.35 12.09 9.57
N ALA A 152 -7.39 13.31 9.07
CA ALA A 152 -8.39 13.72 8.09
C ALA A 152 -8.23 12.94 6.80
N ALA A 153 -9.32 12.40 6.31
CA ALA A 153 -9.38 11.59 5.11
C ALA A 153 -8.97 12.32 3.84
N ASN A 154 -9.07 13.62 3.86
CA ASN A 154 -8.59 14.53 2.82
C ASN A 154 -7.82 15.65 3.49
N PRO A 155 -6.86 16.26 2.81
CA PRO A 155 -6.32 17.53 3.26
C PRO A 155 -7.52 18.45 3.52
N SER A 156 -7.82 18.71 4.78
CA SER A 156 -8.86 19.68 5.07
C SER A 156 -8.36 21.05 4.59
N GLN A 157 -9.13 21.67 3.78
CA GLN A 157 -8.88 23.07 3.45
C GLN A 157 -9.23 23.87 4.70
N VAL A 158 -8.24 24.48 5.30
CA VAL A 158 -8.40 25.45 6.39
C VAL A 158 -8.16 26.82 5.82
#